data_0338996610d527e2860dba8416139307
#
_entry.id   0338996610d527e2860dba8416139307
#
_cell.length_a   1.000
_cell.length_b   1.000
_cell.length_c   1.000
_cell.angle_alpha   90.00
_cell.angle_beta   90.00
_cell.angle_gamma   90.00
#
_symmetry.space_group_name_H-M   'P 1'
#
loop_
_entity.id
_entity.type
_entity.pdbx_description
1 polymer ?
#
loop_
_entity_poly.entity_id
_entity_poly.type
_entity_poly.pdbx_seq_one_letter_code
_entity_poly.pdbx_strand_id
1 'polypeptide(L)'
;MNSLYRTMFFVPGNDPKKIIGAEIYRPDCIIYDLEDSVSIFEKDSARILVKYALQYNRPDCRVGIRINQADSPYYEDDVSSMVPLQPDFLRLPKAETAEDIKKLDVLITEIEEKHAIEIGAVKIVASIETALGVVNSYKIASASKRMLAIGLGAEDFRTDMRMERSEDASEILFARNLISLNAHATGIMAMDYVLSLIHIS
;
A
#
# COMPACT_ATOMS: atom_id res chain seq x y z
N MET A 1 -4.08 -16.79 -14.57
CA MET A 1 -4.53 -17.26 -13.24
C MET A 1 -4.73 -16.03 -12.38
N ASN A 2 -5.93 -15.80 -11.82
CA ASN A 2 -6.12 -14.74 -10.84
C ASN A 2 -5.26 -15.07 -9.63
N SER A 3 -4.15 -14.38 -9.46
CA SER A 3 -3.30 -14.54 -8.29
C SER A 3 -4.06 -13.98 -7.08
N LEU A 4 -4.41 -14.85 -6.15
CA LEU A 4 -5.09 -14.47 -4.92
C LEU A 4 -4.08 -13.76 -4.00
N TYR A 5 -4.48 -12.63 -3.45
CA TYR A 5 -3.75 -11.92 -2.39
C TYR A 5 -4.42 -12.24 -1.04
N ARG A 6 -4.32 -13.48 -0.57
CA ARG A 6 -4.96 -13.93 0.69
C ARG A 6 -4.20 -13.47 1.91
N THR A 7 -2.87 -13.48 1.80
CA THR A 7 -1.96 -13.09 2.87
C THR A 7 -1.00 -12.02 2.39
N MET A 8 -0.95 -10.89 3.10
CA MET A 8 -0.03 -9.78 2.85
C MET A 8 0.81 -9.55 4.08
N PHE A 9 2.12 -9.69 3.94
CA PHE A 9 3.05 -9.59 5.04
C PHE A 9 3.83 -8.28 4.97
N PHE A 10 3.58 -7.38 5.93
CA PHE A 10 4.30 -6.11 6.02
C PHE A 10 5.68 -6.32 6.64
N VAL A 11 6.68 -5.74 5.99
CA VAL A 11 8.08 -5.82 6.39
C VAL A 11 8.67 -4.42 6.47
N PRO A 12 9.13 -3.94 7.64
CA PRO A 12 9.82 -2.66 7.75
C PRO A 12 11.03 -2.59 6.81
N GLY A 13 11.08 -1.52 5.99
CA GLY A 13 12.13 -1.35 4.99
C GLY A 13 13.51 -1.06 5.55
N ASN A 14 13.62 -0.73 6.84
CA ASN A 14 14.87 -0.44 7.53
C ASN A 14 15.44 -1.64 8.32
N ASP A 15 14.79 -2.82 8.29
CA ASP A 15 15.23 -4.00 9.03
C ASP A 15 15.73 -5.11 8.08
N PRO A 16 17.05 -5.23 7.86
CA PRO A 16 17.60 -6.20 6.92
C PRO A 16 17.32 -7.66 7.31
N LYS A 17 17.18 -7.97 8.61
CA LYS A 17 16.86 -9.32 9.07
C LYS A 17 15.44 -9.71 8.70
N LYS A 18 14.48 -8.78 8.84
CA LYS A 18 13.10 -9.01 8.47
C LYS A 18 12.93 -9.08 6.94
N ILE A 19 13.66 -8.25 6.20
CA ILE A 19 13.66 -8.27 4.73
C ILE A 19 14.10 -9.64 4.21
N ILE A 20 15.24 -10.16 4.69
CA ILE A 20 15.79 -11.45 4.25
C ILE A 20 14.93 -12.61 4.76
N GLY A 21 14.37 -12.52 5.95
CA GLY A 21 13.59 -13.59 6.58
C GLY A 21 12.13 -13.68 6.17
N ALA A 22 11.60 -12.71 5.43
CA ALA A 22 10.17 -12.60 5.12
C ALA A 22 9.62 -13.81 4.35
N GLU A 23 10.38 -14.39 3.44
CA GLU A 23 9.97 -15.52 2.61
C GLU A 23 9.74 -16.82 3.40
N ILE A 24 10.32 -16.96 4.59
CA ILE A 24 10.17 -18.15 5.44
C ILE A 24 8.67 -18.38 5.75
N TYR A 25 7.90 -17.31 5.88
CA TYR A 25 6.47 -17.36 6.17
C TYR A 25 5.60 -17.69 4.96
N ARG A 26 6.16 -17.76 3.74
CA ARG A 26 5.47 -18.07 2.47
C ARG A 26 4.18 -17.27 2.26
N PRO A 27 4.18 -15.94 2.42
CA PRO A 27 3.00 -15.14 2.14
C PRO A 27 2.69 -15.11 0.64
N ASP A 28 1.43 -14.82 0.28
CA ASP A 28 1.10 -14.55 -1.13
C ASP A 28 1.72 -13.24 -1.63
N CYS A 29 1.95 -12.28 -0.72
CA CYS A 29 2.54 -10.98 -1.02
C CYS A 29 3.37 -10.46 0.17
N ILE A 30 4.56 -9.94 -0.11
CA ILE A 30 5.36 -9.16 0.83
C ILE A 30 5.16 -7.68 0.49
N ILE A 31 4.87 -6.87 1.51
CA ILE A 31 4.79 -5.41 1.38
C ILE A 31 5.96 -4.81 2.16
N TYR A 32 6.95 -4.29 1.44
CA TYR A 32 8.01 -3.52 2.07
C TYR A 32 7.51 -2.13 2.42
N ASP A 33 7.66 -1.78 3.67
CA ASP A 33 7.14 -0.54 4.21
C ASP A 33 8.21 0.55 4.31
N LEU A 34 7.97 1.69 3.67
CA LEU A 34 8.81 2.88 3.75
C LEU A 34 8.15 3.99 4.60
N GLU A 35 6.94 3.73 5.12
CA GLU A 35 6.14 4.72 5.82
C GLU A 35 6.18 4.53 7.34
N ASP A 36 5.09 4.14 8.01
CA ASP A 36 4.91 4.20 9.46
C ASP A 36 5.90 3.35 10.26
N SER A 37 6.30 2.19 9.75
CA SER A 37 7.24 1.33 10.46
C SER A 37 8.69 1.80 10.38
N VAL A 38 8.96 2.88 9.63
CA VAL A 38 10.30 3.44 9.42
C VAL A 38 10.40 4.83 10.02
N SER A 39 11.35 5.01 10.93
CA SER A 39 11.65 6.32 11.52
C SER A 39 11.97 7.36 10.46
N ILE A 40 11.59 8.63 10.72
CA ILE A 40 11.88 9.75 9.82
C ILE A 40 13.38 9.90 9.51
N PHE A 41 14.25 9.50 10.44
CA PHE A 41 15.70 9.55 10.26
C PHE A 41 16.27 8.40 9.43
N GLU A 42 15.45 7.40 9.11
CA GLU A 42 15.86 6.19 8.40
C GLU A 42 15.18 6.02 7.04
N LYS A 43 14.37 7.00 6.60
CA LYS A 43 13.62 6.92 5.34
C LYS A 43 14.53 6.65 4.14
N ASP A 44 15.63 7.37 4.01
CA ASP A 44 16.57 7.20 2.90
C ASP A 44 17.30 5.86 2.97
N SER A 45 17.73 5.45 4.15
CA SER A 45 18.40 4.15 4.33
C SER A 45 17.44 2.97 4.07
N ALA A 46 16.18 3.07 4.49
CA ALA A 46 15.15 2.08 4.20
C ALA A 46 14.91 1.94 2.68
N ARG A 47 14.76 3.07 1.98
CA ARG A 47 14.60 3.10 0.53
C ARG A 47 15.77 2.41 -0.18
N ILE A 48 17.01 2.74 0.21
CA ILE A 48 18.22 2.14 -0.34
C ILE A 48 18.26 0.63 -0.05
N LEU A 49 17.93 0.22 1.17
CA LEU A 49 17.96 -1.17 1.59
C LEU A 49 16.93 -2.02 0.81
N VAL A 50 15.69 -1.55 0.70
CA VAL A 50 14.63 -2.23 -0.08
C VAL A 50 15.02 -2.30 -1.55
N LYS A 51 15.58 -1.22 -2.12
CA LYS A 51 16.08 -1.21 -3.50
C LYS A 51 17.08 -2.34 -3.75
N TYR A 52 18.11 -2.43 -2.94
CA TYR A 52 19.14 -3.46 -3.12
C TYR A 52 18.60 -4.87 -2.81
N ALA A 53 17.74 -5.02 -1.82
CA ALA A 53 17.10 -6.29 -1.54
C ALA A 53 16.35 -6.82 -2.77
N LEU A 54 15.54 -5.99 -3.42
CA LEU A 54 14.80 -6.38 -4.63
C LEU A 54 15.68 -6.59 -5.86
N GLN A 55 16.81 -5.90 -5.96
CA GLN A 55 17.75 -6.09 -7.06
C GLN A 55 18.53 -7.41 -6.97
N TYR A 56 18.91 -7.83 -5.77
CA TYR A 56 19.81 -8.96 -5.57
C TYR A 56 19.13 -10.21 -5.03
N ASN A 57 18.00 -10.06 -4.38
CA ASN A 57 17.27 -11.17 -3.77
C ASN A 57 15.75 -10.91 -3.78
N ARG A 58 15.17 -10.80 -4.98
CA ARG A 58 13.72 -10.63 -5.12
C ARG A 58 12.99 -11.88 -4.63
N PRO A 59 11.98 -11.74 -3.74
CA PRO A 59 11.22 -12.88 -3.25
C PRO A 59 10.40 -13.55 -4.36
N ASP A 60 10.20 -14.87 -4.22
CA ASP A 60 9.39 -15.68 -5.14
C ASP A 60 7.88 -15.59 -4.82
N CYS A 61 7.41 -14.38 -4.52
CA CYS A 61 6.01 -14.04 -4.29
C CYS A 61 5.72 -12.64 -4.84
N ARG A 62 4.47 -12.19 -4.70
CA ARG A 62 4.13 -10.81 -5.06
C ARG A 62 4.84 -9.81 -4.16
N VAL A 63 5.20 -8.68 -4.74
CA VAL A 63 5.89 -7.59 -4.05
C VAL A 63 5.10 -6.31 -4.15
N GLY A 64 4.69 -5.78 -3.00
CA GLY A 64 4.18 -4.43 -2.86
C GLY A 64 5.17 -3.53 -2.13
N ILE A 65 5.08 -2.24 -2.36
CA ILE A 65 5.84 -1.22 -1.61
C ILE A 65 4.84 -0.22 -1.03
N ARG A 66 4.81 -0.06 0.29
CA ARG A 66 4.10 1.06 0.90
C ARG A 66 5.04 2.26 0.91
N ILE A 67 4.74 3.23 0.04
CA ILE A 67 5.46 4.49 -0.07
C ILE A 67 5.00 5.48 1.00
N ASN A 68 5.74 6.57 1.19
CA ASN A 68 5.29 7.66 2.04
C ASN A 68 4.08 8.39 1.41
N GLN A 69 3.29 9.09 2.23
CA GLN A 69 2.08 9.80 1.79
C GLN A 69 2.41 10.93 0.77
N ALA A 70 1.42 11.34 -0.02
CA ALA A 70 1.61 12.22 -1.18
C ALA A 70 2.15 13.62 -0.86
N ASP A 71 1.94 14.13 0.35
CA ASP A 71 2.47 15.41 0.84
C ASP A 71 3.81 15.30 1.58
N SER A 72 4.35 14.08 1.70
CA SER A 72 5.64 13.82 2.32
C SER A 72 6.80 14.26 1.40
N PRO A 73 7.89 14.83 1.95
CA PRO A 73 9.10 15.12 1.16
C PRO A 73 9.78 13.85 0.61
N TYR A 74 9.43 12.68 1.07
CA TYR A 74 9.99 11.39 0.64
C TYR A 74 9.22 10.73 -0.51
N TYR A 75 8.02 11.22 -0.84
CA TYR A 75 7.10 10.60 -1.78
C TYR A 75 7.68 10.40 -3.17
N GLU A 76 8.20 11.48 -3.79
CA GLU A 76 8.73 11.42 -5.15
C GLU A 76 9.97 10.53 -5.24
N ASP A 77 10.83 10.58 -4.24
CA ASP A 77 12.04 9.75 -4.17
C ASP A 77 11.70 8.26 -3.99
N ASP A 78 10.66 7.94 -3.20
CA ASP A 78 10.17 6.57 -3.06
C ASP A 78 9.66 6.03 -4.39
N VAL A 79 8.78 6.76 -5.06
CA VAL A 79 8.21 6.34 -6.35
C VAL A 79 9.32 6.19 -7.40
N SER A 80 10.21 7.18 -7.51
CA SER A 80 11.31 7.18 -8.49
C SER A 80 12.31 6.04 -8.27
N SER A 81 12.53 5.65 -7.02
CA SER A 81 13.45 4.55 -6.69
C SER A 81 12.82 3.18 -6.82
N MET A 82 11.51 3.05 -6.58
CA MET A 82 10.84 1.75 -6.51
C MET A 82 10.22 1.31 -7.84
N VAL A 83 9.67 2.21 -8.65
CA VAL A 83 9.05 1.86 -9.95
C VAL A 83 10.01 1.14 -10.89
N PRO A 84 11.32 1.53 -11.03
CA PRO A 84 12.25 0.81 -11.88
C PRO A 84 12.50 -0.65 -11.48
N LEU A 85 12.17 -1.02 -10.24
CA LEU A 85 12.28 -2.39 -9.74
C LEU A 85 11.06 -3.25 -10.09
N GLN A 86 10.04 -2.64 -10.70
CA GLN A 86 8.81 -3.28 -11.13
C GLN A 86 8.12 -4.09 -9.99
N PRO A 87 7.81 -3.47 -8.83
CA PRO A 87 6.95 -4.14 -7.86
C PRO A 87 5.58 -4.43 -8.49
N ASP A 88 4.84 -5.40 -7.96
CA ASP A 88 3.48 -5.67 -8.45
C ASP A 88 2.55 -4.47 -8.23
N PHE A 89 2.79 -3.72 -7.14
CA PHE A 89 2.06 -2.47 -6.86
C PHE A 89 2.83 -1.52 -5.92
N LEU A 90 2.50 -0.23 -6.03
CA LEU A 90 2.76 0.74 -4.97
C LEU A 90 1.50 0.90 -4.12
N ARG A 91 1.65 0.92 -2.80
CA ARG A 91 0.57 1.20 -1.85
C ARG A 91 0.70 2.64 -1.36
N LEU A 92 -0.30 3.46 -1.73
CA LEU A 92 -0.41 4.84 -1.30
C LEU A 92 -1.19 4.90 0.03
N PRO A 93 -0.57 5.32 1.14
CA PRO A 93 -1.28 5.57 2.39
C PRO A 93 -2.11 6.86 2.31
N LYS A 94 -3.10 6.99 3.18
CA LYS A 94 -3.91 8.21 3.38
C LYS A 94 -4.47 8.81 2.09
N ALA A 95 -4.91 7.96 1.16
CA ALA A 95 -5.56 8.43 -0.06
C ALA A 95 -6.95 8.99 0.26
N GLU A 96 -7.18 10.27 -0.03
CA GLU A 96 -8.41 10.98 0.29
C GLU A 96 -9.23 11.38 -0.94
N THR A 97 -8.55 11.51 -2.09
CA THR A 97 -9.19 11.99 -3.32
C THR A 97 -8.78 11.18 -4.55
N ALA A 98 -9.60 11.27 -5.61
CA ALA A 98 -9.24 10.72 -6.91
C ALA A 98 -7.98 11.37 -7.49
N GLU A 99 -7.70 12.63 -7.10
CA GLU A 99 -6.55 13.38 -7.60
C GLU A 99 -5.23 12.84 -7.04
N ASP A 100 -5.22 12.31 -5.82
CA ASP A 100 -4.03 11.66 -5.24
C ASP A 100 -3.61 10.46 -6.09
N ILE A 101 -4.59 9.67 -6.53
CA ILE A 101 -4.36 8.51 -7.40
C ILE A 101 -3.88 8.93 -8.78
N LYS A 102 -4.49 9.97 -9.37
CA LYS A 102 -4.10 10.45 -10.70
C LYS A 102 -2.68 11.01 -10.72
N LYS A 103 -2.28 11.74 -9.68
CA LYS A 103 -0.91 12.25 -9.53
C LYS A 103 0.10 11.09 -9.45
N LEU A 104 -0.23 10.06 -8.66
CA LEU A 104 0.63 8.87 -8.58
C LEU A 104 0.69 8.12 -9.91
N ASP A 105 -0.44 7.97 -10.62
CA ASP A 105 -0.48 7.32 -11.93
C ASP A 105 0.38 8.03 -12.96
N VAL A 106 0.32 9.37 -13.02
CA VAL A 106 1.16 10.18 -13.91
C VAL A 106 2.64 9.97 -13.59
N LEU A 107 3.02 10.07 -12.32
CA LEU A 107 4.42 9.91 -11.90
C LEU A 107 4.94 8.49 -12.20
N ILE A 108 4.16 7.44 -11.96
CA ILE A 108 4.53 6.07 -12.32
C ILE A 108 4.72 5.97 -13.84
N THR A 109 3.80 6.53 -14.63
CA THR A 109 3.85 6.47 -16.10
C THR A 109 5.12 7.12 -16.66
N GLU A 110 5.47 8.33 -16.18
CA GLU A 110 6.70 9.01 -16.57
C GLU A 110 7.96 8.20 -16.28
N ILE A 111 7.98 7.49 -15.16
CA ILE A 111 9.11 6.65 -14.77
C ILE A 111 9.15 5.36 -15.59
N GLU A 112 7.99 4.73 -15.85
CA GLU A 112 7.91 3.54 -16.72
C GLU A 112 8.41 3.88 -18.14
N GLU A 113 7.98 5.00 -18.72
CA GLU A 113 8.45 5.49 -20.02
C GLU A 113 9.97 5.72 -20.02
N LYS A 114 10.49 6.43 -19.03
CA LYS A 114 11.92 6.73 -18.89
C LYS A 114 12.79 5.47 -18.81
N HIS A 115 12.27 4.41 -18.22
CA HIS A 115 12.99 3.14 -18.01
C HIS A 115 12.63 2.05 -19.01
N ALA A 116 11.85 2.36 -20.07
CA ALA A 116 11.38 1.41 -21.07
C ALA A 116 10.62 0.21 -20.46
N ILE A 117 9.85 0.47 -19.39
CA ILE A 117 8.95 -0.48 -18.74
C ILE A 117 7.58 -0.37 -19.41
N GLU A 118 6.85 -1.48 -19.51
CA GLU A 118 5.48 -1.47 -20.03
C GLU A 118 4.58 -0.56 -19.18
N ILE A 119 3.89 0.38 -19.85
CA ILE A 119 2.98 1.30 -19.16
C ILE A 119 1.86 0.50 -18.50
N GLY A 120 1.70 0.70 -17.21
CA GLY A 120 0.71 -0.04 -16.41
C GLY A 120 1.24 -1.32 -15.77
N ALA A 121 2.54 -1.60 -15.88
CA ALA A 121 3.17 -2.74 -15.21
C ALA A 121 3.03 -2.64 -13.70
N VAL A 122 3.33 -1.48 -13.12
CA VAL A 122 3.18 -1.23 -11.68
C VAL A 122 1.74 -0.79 -11.38
N LYS A 123 1.05 -1.52 -10.51
CA LYS A 123 -0.32 -1.23 -10.08
C LYS A 123 -0.35 -0.29 -8.87
N ILE A 124 -1.55 0.17 -8.51
CA ILE A 124 -1.78 1.04 -7.35
C ILE A 124 -2.75 0.34 -6.40
N VAL A 125 -2.39 0.34 -5.12
CA VAL A 125 -3.27 0.02 -4.00
C VAL A 125 -3.42 1.28 -3.17
N ALA A 126 -4.64 1.68 -2.82
CA ALA A 126 -4.87 2.82 -1.95
C ALA A 126 -5.33 2.37 -0.56
N SER A 127 -4.67 2.90 0.47
CA SER A 127 -5.14 2.80 1.85
C SER A 127 -6.06 3.96 2.16
N ILE A 128 -7.27 3.65 2.59
CA ILE A 128 -8.31 4.60 3.01
C ILE A 128 -8.25 4.69 4.53
N GLU A 129 -7.84 5.82 5.05
CA GLU A 129 -7.44 5.98 6.45
C GLU A 129 -8.10 7.18 7.15
N THR A 130 -8.94 7.92 6.41
CA THR A 130 -9.64 9.11 6.91
C THR A 130 -11.13 9.06 6.55
N ALA A 131 -11.95 9.85 7.26
CA ALA A 131 -13.37 10.02 6.95
C ALA A 131 -13.57 10.52 5.52
N LEU A 132 -12.74 11.47 5.07
CA LEU A 132 -12.79 11.99 3.71
C LEU A 132 -12.50 10.92 2.67
N GLY A 133 -11.47 10.09 2.91
CA GLY A 133 -11.13 8.96 2.06
C GLY A 133 -12.26 7.94 1.97
N VAL A 134 -12.91 7.62 3.09
CA VAL A 134 -14.07 6.71 3.11
C VAL A 134 -15.22 7.25 2.27
N VAL A 135 -15.58 8.52 2.41
CA VAL A 135 -16.63 9.18 1.61
C VAL A 135 -16.29 9.20 0.12
N ASN A 136 -15.03 9.37 -0.22
CA ASN A 136 -14.55 9.42 -1.61
C ASN A 136 -14.12 8.07 -2.18
N SER A 137 -14.24 6.98 -1.44
CA SER A 137 -13.63 5.68 -1.80
C SER A 137 -14.06 5.14 -3.18
N TYR A 138 -15.29 5.40 -3.65
CA TYR A 138 -15.69 5.07 -5.02
C TYR A 138 -14.89 5.86 -6.08
N LYS A 139 -14.71 7.17 -5.87
CA LYS A 139 -13.95 8.03 -6.78
C LYS A 139 -12.47 7.65 -6.81
N ILE A 140 -11.92 7.31 -5.65
CA ILE A 140 -10.55 6.82 -5.50
C ILE A 140 -10.39 5.50 -6.26
N ALA A 141 -11.29 4.53 -6.02
CA ALA A 141 -11.27 3.22 -6.66
C ALA A 141 -11.37 3.26 -8.19
N SER A 142 -12.06 4.26 -8.74
CA SER A 142 -12.27 4.45 -10.19
C SER A 142 -11.30 5.42 -10.85
N ALA A 143 -10.32 5.98 -10.12
CA ALA A 143 -9.51 7.10 -10.59
C ALA A 143 -8.47 6.73 -11.65
N SER A 144 -8.03 5.46 -11.72
CA SER A 144 -7.02 4.98 -12.66
C SER A 144 -7.26 3.51 -13.05
N LYS A 145 -6.84 3.14 -14.25
CA LYS A 145 -6.79 1.73 -14.71
C LYS A 145 -5.71 0.91 -14.00
N ARG A 146 -4.80 1.56 -13.28
CA ARG A 146 -3.78 0.90 -12.46
C ARG A 146 -4.33 0.42 -11.12
N MET A 147 -5.53 0.86 -10.72
CA MET A 147 -6.09 0.47 -9.43
C MET A 147 -6.26 -1.04 -9.33
N LEU A 148 -5.55 -1.63 -8.39
CA LEU A 148 -5.61 -3.05 -8.05
C LEU A 148 -6.58 -3.30 -6.90
N ALA A 149 -6.54 -2.43 -5.89
CA ALA A 149 -7.34 -2.56 -4.69
C ALA A 149 -7.48 -1.24 -3.92
N ILE A 150 -8.49 -1.18 -3.08
CA ILE A 150 -8.58 -0.24 -1.96
C ILE A 150 -8.72 -1.02 -0.65
N GLY A 151 -8.20 -0.48 0.44
CA GLY A 151 -8.28 -1.13 1.75
C GLY A 151 -8.40 -0.14 2.89
N LEU A 152 -9.04 -0.56 4.00
CA LEU A 152 -9.14 0.27 5.20
C LEU A 152 -7.85 0.20 6.02
N GLY A 153 -7.27 1.38 6.34
CA GLY A 153 -6.25 1.52 7.38
C GLY A 153 -6.93 1.84 8.71
N ALA A 154 -7.35 0.80 9.44
CA ALA A 154 -8.29 0.94 10.55
C ALA A 154 -7.74 1.75 11.74
N GLU A 155 -6.43 1.70 12.00
CA GLU A 155 -5.84 2.42 13.15
C GLU A 155 -5.84 3.92 12.91
N ASP A 156 -5.34 4.35 11.73
CA ASP A 156 -5.34 5.76 11.36
C ASP A 156 -6.77 6.30 11.18
N PHE A 157 -7.68 5.48 10.63
CA PHE A 157 -9.09 5.84 10.55
C PHE A 157 -9.73 6.07 11.92
N ARG A 158 -9.44 5.21 12.93
CA ARG A 158 -9.91 5.45 14.31
C ARG A 158 -9.35 6.75 14.88
N THR A 159 -8.07 7.01 14.61
CA THR A 159 -7.41 8.24 15.07
C THR A 159 -8.05 9.48 14.43
N ASP A 160 -8.29 9.47 13.13
CA ASP A 160 -8.95 10.56 12.39
C ASP A 160 -10.36 10.81 12.92
N MET A 161 -11.14 9.74 13.11
CA MET A 161 -12.49 9.78 13.61
C MET A 161 -12.60 9.98 15.13
N ARG A 162 -11.48 9.96 15.86
CA ARG A 162 -11.41 10.01 17.33
C ARG A 162 -12.27 8.93 18.01
N MET A 163 -12.24 7.73 17.43
CA MET A 163 -13.00 6.58 17.93
C MET A 163 -12.14 5.72 18.85
N GLU A 164 -12.73 5.22 19.91
CA GLU A 164 -12.14 4.14 20.69
C GLU A 164 -12.36 2.79 19.99
N ARG A 165 -11.41 1.88 20.17
CA ARG A 165 -11.53 0.52 19.64
C ARG A 165 -12.55 -0.27 20.44
N SER A 166 -13.52 -0.88 19.74
CA SER A 166 -14.41 -1.87 20.33
C SER A 166 -13.87 -3.30 20.18
N GLU A 167 -14.30 -4.21 21.03
CA GLU A 167 -13.87 -5.63 20.96
C GLU A 167 -14.33 -6.32 19.67
N ASP A 168 -15.48 -5.94 19.13
CA ASP A 168 -16.10 -6.52 17.94
C ASP A 168 -15.84 -5.71 16.66
N ALA A 169 -15.01 -4.66 16.74
CA ALA A 169 -14.71 -3.75 15.64
C ALA A 169 -15.95 -3.12 14.96
N SER A 170 -17.05 -2.96 15.72
CA SER A 170 -18.30 -2.38 15.23
C SER A 170 -18.15 -0.91 14.81
N GLU A 171 -17.23 -0.16 15.42
CA GLU A 171 -16.96 1.24 15.12
C GLU A 171 -16.43 1.46 13.68
N ILE A 172 -15.80 0.47 13.08
CA ILE A 172 -15.28 0.56 11.70
C ILE A 172 -16.15 -0.19 10.68
N LEU A 173 -17.22 -0.87 11.11
CA LEU A 173 -18.01 -1.77 10.26
C LEU A 173 -18.61 -1.03 9.05
N PHE A 174 -19.12 0.19 9.25
CA PHE A 174 -19.66 0.99 8.15
C PHE A 174 -18.60 1.31 7.10
N ALA A 175 -17.42 1.77 7.52
CA ALA A 175 -16.32 2.09 6.61
C ALA A 175 -15.84 0.85 5.84
N ARG A 176 -15.68 -0.29 6.50
CA ARG A 176 -15.31 -1.57 5.88
C ARG A 176 -16.31 -1.99 4.80
N ASN A 177 -17.60 -1.95 5.12
CA ASN A 177 -18.67 -2.34 4.19
C ASN A 177 -18.72 -1.40 2.98
N LEU A 178 -18.59 -0.10 3.20
CA LEU A 178 -18.60 0.89 2.11
C LEU A 178 -17.38 0.73 1.18
N ILE A 179 -16.20 0.53 1.73
CA ILE A 179 -14.98 0.27 0.95
C ILE A 179 -15.12 -1.02 0.15
N SER A 180 -15.62 -2.10 0.76
CA SER A 180 -15.86 -3.36 0.07
C SER A 180 -16.87 -3.21 -1.07
N LEU A 181 -17.97 -2.50 -0.83
CA LEU A 181 -18.99 -2.22 -1.85
C LEU A 181 -18.41 -1.42 -3.02
N ASN A 182 -17.63 -0.36 -2.74
CA ASN A 182 -17.05 0.51 -3.76
C ASN A 182 -15.95 -0.19 -4.57
N ALA A 183 -15.13 -1.02 -3.93
CA ALA A 183 -14.15 -1.86 -4.63
C ALA A 183 -14.85 -2.82 -5.60
N HIS A 184 -15.90 -3.51 -5.12
CA HIS A 184 -16.67 -4.42 -5.97
C HIS A 184 -17.38 -3.69 -7.13
N ALA A 185 -17.97 -2.53 -6.88
CA ALA A 185 -18.66 -1.72 -7.89
C ALA A 185 -17.72 -1.22 -8.99
N THR A 186 -16.42 -1.07 -8.70
CA THR A 186 -15.39 -0.65 -9.67
C THR A 186 -14.60 -1.82 -10.27
N GLY A 187 -14.87 -3.05 -9.84
CA GLY A 187 -14.22 -4.26 -10.35
C GLY A 187 -12.80 -4.49 -9.84
N ILE A 188 -12.40 -3.84 -8.73
CA ILE A 188 -11.10 -4.02 -8.07
C ILE A 188 -11.25 -4.80 -6.77
N MET A 189 -10.11 -5.18 -6.15
CA MET A 189 -10.13 -5.91 -4.89
C MET A 189 -10.42 -4.98 -3.71
N ALA A 190 -11.13 -5.50 -2.70
CA ALA A 190 -11.17 -4.94 -1.36
C ALA A 190 -10.13 -5.65 -0.49
N MET A 191 -9.31 -4.89 0.21
CA MET A 191 -8.38 -5.39 1.20
C MET A 191 -8.89 -5.04 2.60
N ASP A 192 -8.81 -5.99 3.52
CA ASP A 192 -9.15 -5.73 4.91
C ASP A 192 -7.98 -5.09 5.65
N TYR A 193 -8.21 -4.69 6.90
CA TYR A 193 -7.18 -4.06 7.73
C TYR A 193 -6.14 -5.07 8.21
N VAL A 194 -5.01 -4.56 8.68
CA VAL A 194 -3.89 -5.38 9.17
C VAL A 194 -4.28 -6.06 10.49
N LEU A 195 -4.13 -7.38 10.53
CA LEU A 195 -4.15 -8.14 11.79
C LEU A 195 -2.76 -8.11 12.41
N SER A 196 -2.64 -7.59 13.61
CA SER A 196 -1.42 -7.63 14.41
C SER A 196 -1.61 -8.64 15.54
N LEU A 197 -0.50 -9.23 16.02
CA LEU A 197 -0.52 -10.16 17.16
C LEU A 197 -1.10 -9.54 18.44
N ILE A 198 -1.11 -8.22 18.55
CA ILE A 198 -1.74 -7.48 19.65
C ILE A 198 -3.27 -7.66 19.65
N HIS A 199 -3.85 -8.10 18.54
CA HIS A 199 -5.29 -8.26 18.34
C HIS A 199 -5.79 -9.70 18.47
N ILE A 200 -4.90 -10.64 18.79
CA ILE A 200 -5.20 -12.08 18.87
C ILE A 200 -5.33 -12.56 20.33
N SER A 201 -5.30 -11.65 21.30
CA SER A 201 -5.47 -11.99 22.73
C SER A 201 -6.94 -12.08 23.11
#